data_8e8215b7f5318563d14d4073963c388f
#
_entry.id   8e8215b7f5318563d14d4073963c388f
#
_cell.length_a   1.000
_cell.length_b   1.000
_cell.length_c   1.000
_cell.angle_alpha   90.00
_cell.angle_beta   90.00
_cell.angle_gamma   90.00
#
_symmetry.space_group_name_H-M   'P 1'
#
loop_
_entity.id
_entity.type
_entity.pdbx_description
1 polymer ?
#
loop_
_entity_poly.entity_id
_entity_poly.type
_entity_poly.pdbx_seq_one_letter_code
_entity_poly.pdbx_strand_id
1 'polypeptide(L)'
;MTTMTLKETNDMTTATEGMKVSADTLTILKNFSTINSNILIKPGSVLTTISPIKNIMSECTIEEEFDTEIGIWDLNKFLGTVSLFKSPRFHFGDTSVVISDDSSSASVTYHYSEPKLLSTVNKKVDMPDSVLSITMSTDILNELQRASSVLGVSDLAIKGAGGEVLLTVLDKQDKSTNDFSVEVEGTFEADAEFCFFFKMENLKMLPGEYTANITDRGVSEFVSTTHDLRYWIALEADSSYKGN
;
A
#
# COMPACT_ATOMS: atom_id res chain seq x y z
N MET A 1 42.45 -11.30 -58.49
CA MET A 1 42.54 -11.04 -57.04
C MET A 1 41.50 -9.97 -56.71
N THR A 2 40.36 -10.39 -56.19
CA THR A 2 39.22 -9.51 -55.91
C THR A 2 39.15 -9.34 -54.40
N THR A 3 39.47 -8.13 -53.95
CA THR A 3 39.46 -7.79 -52.52
C THR A 3 38.00 -7.49 -52.11
N MET A 4 37.44 -8.35 -51.27
CA MET A 4 36.14 -8.12 -50.63
C MET A 4 36.34 -7.20 -49.43
N THR A 5 35.76 -6.03 -49.51
CA THR A 5 35.68 -5.08 -48.39
C THR A 5 34.46 -5.44 -47.57
N LEU A 6 34.69 -5.93 -46.34
CA LEU A 6 33.65 -6.08 -45.33
C LEU A 6 33.20 -4.69 -44.86
N LYS A 7 31.94 -4.36 -45.13
CA LYS A 7 31.26 -3.23 -44.48
C LYS A 7 30.89 -3.65 -43.06
N GLU A 8 31.60 -3.11 -42.09
CA GLU A 8 31.17 -3.10 -40.71
C GLU A 8 29.94 -2.18 -40.61
N THR A 9 28.78 -2.74 -40.46
CA THR A 9 27.59 -2.03 -39.99
C THR A 9 27.74 -1.78 -38.49
N ASN A 10 28.22 -0.62 -38.13
CA ASN A 10 28.15 -0.08 -36.79
C ASN A 10 26.66 0.20 -36.47
N ASP A 11 25.97 -0.78 -35.95
CA ASP A 11 24.68 -0.58 -35.31
C ASP A 11 24.98 -0.07 -33.88
N MET A 12 25.23 1.22 -33.76
CA MET A 12 25.25 1.93 -32.49
C MET A 12 23.79 1.97 -32.01
N THR A 13 23.35 0.87 -31.37
CA THR A 13 22.17 0.89 -30.50
C THR A 13 22.48 1.92 -29.43
N THR A 14 21.86 3.08 -29.49
CA THR A 14 21.82 4.05 -28.39
C THR A 14 21.23 3.30 -27.22
N ALA A 15 22.07 2.90 -26.26
CA ALA A 15 21.64 2.33 -25.00
C ALA A 15 20.73 3.40 -24.37
N THR A 16 19.43 3.17 -24.41
CA THR A 16 18.46 4.03 -23.74
C THR A 16 18.84 4.07 -22.27
N GLU A 17 19.09 5.26 -21.74
CA GLU A 17 19.43 5.42 -20.32
C GLU A 17 18.27 4.83 -19.49
N GLY A 18 18.55 3.78 -18.68
CA GLY A 18 17.52 3.07 -17.93
C GLY A 18 16.79 4.01 -16.97
N MET A 19 15.50 3.75 -16.75
CA MET A 19 14.68 4.51 -15.80
C MET A 19 15.28 4.43 -14.40
N LYS A 20 15.29 5.54 -13.68
CA LYS A 20 15.50 5.55 -12.23
C LYS A 20 14.12 5.45 -11.55
N VAL A 21 14.02 4.59 -10.56
CA VAL A 21 12.86 4.53 -9.69
C VAL A 21 13.22 5.23 -8.38
N SER A 22 12.41 6.16 -7.95
CA SER A 22 12.64 6.99 -6.77
C SER A 22 12.62 6.14 -5.48
N ALA A 23 13.27 6.65 -4.44
CA ALA A 23 13.25 6.02 -3.12
C ALA A 23 11.82 5.96 -2.55
N ASP A 24 11.00 6.96 -2.85
CA ASP A 24 9.60 7.04 -2.44
C ASP A 24 8.78 5.92 -3.10
N THR A 25 8.90 5.74 -4.41
CA THR A 25 8.23 4.65 -5.12
C THR A 25 8.67 3.27 -4.61
N LEU A 26 9.95 3.06 -4.33
CA LEU A 26 10.43 1.82 -3.73
C LEU A 26 9.87 1.62 -2.31
N THR A 27 9.69 2.69 -1.55
CA THR A 27 9.08 2.66 -0.22
C THR A 27 7.59 2.31 -0.29
N ILE A 28 6.85 2.87 -1.25
CA ILE A 28 5.45 2.51 -1.52
C ILE A 28 5.35 1.03 -1.92
N LEU A 29 6.17 0.57 -2.86
CA LEU A 29 6.19 -0.85 -3.26
C LEU A 29 6.51 -1.78 -2.10
N LYS A 30 7.44 -1.38 -1.20
CA LYS A 30 7.76 -2.14 0.02
C LYS A 30 6.56 -2.19 0.98
N ASN A 31 5.82 -1.10 1.15
CA ASN A 31 4.59 -1.11 1.93
C ASN A 31 3.54 -2.01 1.27
N PHE A 32 3.32 -1.88 -0.04
CA PHE A 32 2.36 -2.70 -0.79
C PHE A 32 2.68 -4.20 -0.70
N SER A 33 3.97 -4.57 -0.62
CA SER A 33 4.37 -5.96 -0.42
C SER A 33 3.93 -6.57 0.91
N THR A 34 3.60 -5.74 1.91
CA THR A 34 3.01 -6.19 3.18
C THR A 34 1.52 -6.50 3.05
N ILE A 35 0.84 -5.90 2.07
CA ILE A 35 -0.58 -6.09 1.78
C ILE A 35 -0.76 -7.31 0.86
N ASN A 36 0.04 -7.37 -0.21
CA ASN A 36 0.03 -8.49 -1.16
C ASN A 36 1.45 -8.79 -1.65
N SER A 37 1.79 -10.07 -1.72
CA SER A 37 3.09 -10.53 -2.24
C SER A 37 3.26 -10.30 -3.75
N ASN A 38 2.19 -10.05 -4.50
CA ASN A 38 2.25 -9.78 -5.94
C ASN A 38 1.65 -8.42 -6.29
N ILE A 39 2.07 -7.88 -7.45
CA ILE A 39 1.55 -6.61 -7.97
C ILE A 39 1.51 -6.64 -9.49
N LEU A 40 0.49 -6.01 -10.07
CA LEU A 40 0.43 -5.65 -11.47
C LEU A 40 0.54 -4.12 -11.59
N ILE A 41 1.67 -3.65 -12.07
CA ILE A 41 1.87 -2.24 -12.42
C ILE A 41 1.31 -2.04 -13.81
N LYS A 42 0.37 -1.12 -13.97
CA LYS A 42 -0.25 -0.76 -15.25
C LYS A 42 0.45 0.46 -15.84
N PRO A 43 0.34 0.69 -17.16
CA PRO A 43 0.81 1.92 -17.77
C PRO A 43 0.26 3.16 -17.07
N GLY A 44 1.11 4.18 -16.88
CA GLY A 44 0.82 5.42 -16.15
C GLY A 44 1.61 5.52 -14.85
N SER A 45 1.17 6.41 -13.97
CA SER A 45 1.83 6.75 -12.71
C SER A 45 1.07 6.31 -11.45
N VAL A 46 0.09 5.42 -11.58
CA VAL A 46 -0.73 4.96 -10.44
C VAL A 46 -0.41 3.51 -10.10
N LEU A 47 0.08 3.30 -8.89
CA LEU A 47 0.27 1.97 -8.31
C LEU A 47 -0.97 1.58 -7.50
N THR A 48 -1.41 0.33 -7.67
CA THR A 48 -2.53 -0.22 -6.89
C THR A 48 -2.19 -1.59 -6.33
N THR A 49 -2.71 -1.90 -5.15
CA THR A 49 -2.63 -3.24 -4.57
C THR A 49 -3.93 -3.61 -3.87
N ILE A 50 -4.19 -4.90 -3.75
CA ILE A 50 -5.33 -5.44 -3.02
C ILE A 50 -4.93 -6.71 -2.30
N SER A 51 -5.30 -6.86 -1.04
CA SER A 51 -5.04 -8.08 -0.26
C SER A 51 -5.75 -9.31 -0.87
N PRO A 52 -5.20 -10.53 -0.67
CA PRO A 52 -5.79 -11.75 -1.22
C PRO A 52 -7.25 -11.98 -0.82
N ILE A 53 -7.63 -11.58 0.39
CA ILE A 53 -9.02 -11.68 0.90
C ILE A 53 -9.85 -10.42 0.65
N LYS A 54 -9.29 -9.43 -0.06
CA LYS A 54 -9.95 -8.19 -0.52
C LYS A 54 -10.49 -7.29 0.59
N ASN A 55 -9.89 -7.33 1.76
CA ASN A 55 -10.24 -6.49 2.92
C ASN A 55 -9.36 -5.24 3.05
N ILE A 56 -8.26 -5.16 2.29
CA ILE A 56 -7.39 -4.00 2.19
C ILE A 56 -7.13 -3.72 0.71
N MET A 57 -7.32 -2.48 0.29
CA MET A 57 -6.89 -1.97 -1.01
C MET A 57 -6.09 -0.70 -0.81
N SER A 58 -5.11 -0.44 -1.67
CA SER A 58 -4.37 0.81 -1.67
C SER A 58 -4.09 1.29 -3.08
N GLU A 59 -4.03 2.60 -3.23
CA GLU A 59 -3.69 3.32 -4.45
C GLU A 59 -2.73 4.46 -4.12
N CYS A 60 -1.69 4.63 -4.94
CA CYS A 60 -0.73 5.73 -4.83
C CYS A 60 -0.36 6.27 -6.19
N THR A 61 -0.42 7.60 -6.36
CA THR A 61 0.19 8.27 -7.51
C THR A 61 1.66 8.51 -7.22
N ILE A 62 2.53 8.10 -8.12
CA ILE A 62 3.99 8.18 -8.02
C ILE A 62 4.57 9.14 -9.07
N GLU A 63 5.86 9.47 -8.95
CA GLU A 63 6.55 10.37 -9.87
C GLU A 63 6.85 9.73 -11.23
N GLU A 64 7.09 8.41 -11.25
CA GLU A 64 7.42 7.67 -12.46
C GLU A 64 6.19 7.40 -13.32
N GLU A 65 6.37 7.38 -14.62
CA GLU A 65 5.38 6.94 -15.59
C GLU A 65 5.86 5.66 -16.25
N PHE A 66 5.10 4.58 -16.09
CA PHE A 66 5.38 3.29 -16.72
C PHE A 66 4.68 3.22 -18.09
N ASP A 67 5.42 2.82 -19.13
CA ASP A 67 4.89 2.72 -20.49
C ASP A 67 4.18 1.37 -20.74
N THR A 68 4.52 0.33 -19.98
CA THR A 68 4.08 -1.05 -20.20
C THR A 68 3.54 -1.68 -18.94
N GLU A 69 2.76 -2.75 -19.10
CA GLU A 69 2.27 -3.55 -17.99
C GLU A 69 3.36 -4.47 -17.43
N ILE A 70 3.57 -4.44 -16.10
CA ILE A 70 4.65 -5.15 -15.42
C ILE A 70 4.03 -6.03 -14.33
N GLY A 71 4.07 -7.34 -14.55
CA GLY A 71 3.57 -8.33 -13.59
C GLY A 71 4.68 -8.84 -12.68
N ILE A 72 4.58 -8.63 -11.37
CA ILE A 72 5.54 -9.10 -10.37
C ILE A 72 4.85 -10.10 -9.45
N TRP A 73 5.27 -11.38 -9.49
CA TRP A 73 4.69 -12.44 -8.66
C TRP A 73 5.13 -12.36 -7.20
N ASP A 74 6.41 -12.10 -6.97
CA ASP A 74 7.02 -11.98 -5.63
C ASP A 74 7.67 -10.62 -5.49
N LEU A 75 6.90 -9.67 -4.99
CA LEU A 75 7.32 -8.27 -4.83
C LEU A 75 8.48 -8.15 -3.81
N ASN A 76 8.49 -8.96 -2.75
CA ASN A 76 9.58 -8.96 -1.78
C ASN A 76 10.91 -9.42 -2.42
N LYS A 77 10.85 -10.47 -3.23
CA LYS A 77 12.02 -10.97 -3.96
C LYS A 77 12.50 -9.96 -5.00
N PHE A 78 11.57 -9.31 -5.71
CA PHE A 78 11.88 -8.23 -6.64
C PHE A 78 12.62 -7.09 -5.94
N LEU A 79 12.06 -6.57 -4.84
CA LEU A 79 12.67 -5.49 -4.05
C LEU A 79 14.01 -5.92 -3.43
N GLY A 80 14.12 -7.18 -3.00
CA GLY A 80 15.39 -7.76 -2.57
C GLY A 80 16.43 -7.77 -3.68
N THR A 81 16.03 -8.07 -4.93
CA THR A 81 16.91 -8.00 -6.09
C THR A 81 17.36 -6.56 -6.38
N VAL A 82 16.43 -5.58 -6.32
CA VAL A 82 16.76 -4.15 -6.48
C VAL A 82 17.78 -3.69 -5.44
N SER A 83 17.69 -4.19 -4.20
CA SER A 83 18.60 -3.81 -3.11
C SER A 83 20.05 -4.29 -3.28
N LEU A 84 20.33 -5.15 -4.27
CA LEU A 84 21.71 -5.54 -4.63
C LEU A 84 22.51 -4.39 -5.26
N PHE A 85 21.82 -3.37 -5.75
CA PHE A 85 22.40 -2.24 -6.47
C PHE A 85 22.30 -0.96 -5.63
N LYS A 86 23.36 -0.12 -5.67
CA LYS A 86 23.38 1.16 -4.95
C LYS A 86 22.59 2.25 -5.69
N SER A 87 22.64 2.22 -7.00
CA SER A 87 21.97 3.18 -7.89
C SER A 87 21.28 2.43 -9.03
N PRO A 88 20.19 1.69 -8.74
CA PRO A 88 19.57 0.80 -9.72
C PRO A 88 19.01 1.58 -10.91
N ARG A 89 19.27 1.04 -12.11
CA ARG A 89 18.71 1.45 -13.39
C ARG A 89 17.85 0.33 -13.92
N PHE A 90 16.65 0.67 -14.34
CA PHE A 90 15.66 -0.27 -14.82
C PHE A 90 15.48 -0.14 -16.32
N HIS A 91 15.77 -1.20 -17.07
CA HIS A 91 15.55 -1.30 -18.50
C HIS A 91 14.36 -2.23 -18.71
N PHE A 92 13.18 -1.63 -18.84
CA PHE A 92 11.92 -2.37 -19.02
C PHE A 92 11.82 -2.88 -20.47
N GLY A 93 11.60 -4.19 -20.61
CA GLY A 93 11.31 -4.85 -21.86
C GLY A 93 9.92 -5.47 -21.84
N ASP A 94 9.56 -6.19 -22.92
CA ASP A 94 8.22 -6.77 -23.08
C ASP A 94 7.91 -7.91 -22.06
N THR A 95 8.92 -8.68 -21.65
CA THR A 95 8.74 -9.87 -20.81
C THR A 95 9.61 -9.87 -19.55
N SER A 96 10.46 -8.87 -19.39
CA SER A 96 11.39 -8.79 -18.26
C SER A 96 11.91 -7.36 -18.09
N VAL A 97 12.43 -7.08 -16.89
CA VAL A 97 13.24 -5.89 -16.62
C VAL A 97 14.69 -6.31 -16.35
N VAL A 98 15.63 -5.60 -16.95
CA VAL A 98 17.04 -5.70 -16.58
C VAL A 98 17.35 -4.61 -15.58
N ILE A 99 17.82 -5.01 -14.41
CA ILE A 99 18.25 -4.10 -13.33
C ILE A 99 19.79 -4.09 -13.38
N SER A 100 20.37 -2.91 -13.50
CA SER A 100 21.81 -2.69 -13.56
C SER A 100 22.23 -1.54 -12.65
N ASP A 101 23.52 -1.29 -12.53
CA ASP A 101 24.08 -0.17 -11.76
C ASP A 101 25.21 0.45 -12.57
N ASP A 102 25.19 1.79 -12.69
CA ASP A 102 26.22 2.53 -13.43
C ASP A 102 27.64 2.34 -12.86
N SER A 103 27.74 1.91 -11.59
CA SER A 103 29.00 1.74 -10.87
C SER A 103 29.62 0.34 -11.02
N SER A 104 28.91 -0.61 -11.64
CA SER A 104 29.36 -2.00 -11.76
C SER A 104 28.92 -2.63 -13.09
N SER A 105 29.59 -3.72 -13.47
CA SER A 105 29.19 -4.55 -14.63
C SER A 105 28.10 -5.57 -14.28
N ALA A 106 27.59 -5.54 -13.05
CA ALA A 106 26.57 -6.47 -12.60
C ALA A 106 25.19 -6.07 -13.12
N SER A 107 24.41 -7.05 -13.52
CA SER A 107 23.01 -6.88 -13.89
C SER A 107 22.20 -8.11 -13.50
N VAL A 108 20.91 -7.93 -13.29
CA VAL A 108 19.95 -9.02 -13.05
C VAL A 108 18.77 -8.85 -14.00
N THR A 109 18.38 -9.93 -14.65
CA THR A 109 17.14 -9.98 -15.43
C THR A 109 16.04 -10.57 -14.55
N TYR A 110 14.97 -9.81 -14.34
CA TYR A 110 13.77 -10.25 -13.63
C TYR A 110 12.63 -10.44 -14.63
N HIS A 111 12.14 -11.69 -14.76
CA HIS A 111 11.07 -12.03 -15.69
C HIS A 111 9.70 -11.72 -15.09
N TYR A 112 8.80 -11.17 -15.91
CA TYR A 112 7.43 -10.86 -15.52
C TYR A 112 6.57 -12.11 -15.41
N SER A 113 5.58 -12.01 -14.56
CA SER A 113 4.50 -13.00 -14.46
C SER A 113 3.33 -12.60 -15.34
N GLU A 114 2.56 -13.58 -15.79
CA GLU A 114 1.34 -13.30 -16.57
C GLU A 114 0.32 -12.55 -15.69
N PRO A 115 -0.26 -11.44 -16.18
CA PRO A 115 -1.20 -10.60 -15.44
C PRO A 115 -2.40 -11.36 -14.86
N LYS A 116 -2.90 -12.38 -15.57
CA LYS A 116 -4.04 -13.21 -15.11
C LYS A 116 -3.77 -14.01 -13.84
N LEU A 117 -2.51 -14.19 -13.45
CA LEU A 117 -2.11 -14.89 -12.22
C LEU A 117 -2.03 -13.95 -11.02
N LEU A 118 -2.11 -12.65 -11.22
CA LEU A 118 -1.90 -11.63 -10.21
C LEU A 118 -3.23 -11.11 -9.67
N SER A 119 -3.21 -10.69 -8.40
CA SER A 119 -4.35 -10.00 -7.81
C SER A 119 -4.40 -8.57 -8.32
N THR A 120 -5.50 -8.19 -8.95
CA THR A 120 -5.63 -6.86 -9.56
C THR A 120 -6.84 -6.12 -9.05
N VAL A 121 -6.70 -4.80 -8.96
CA VAL A 121 -7.82 -3.90 -8.72
C VAL A 121 -8.52 -3.64 -10.06
N ASN A 122 -9.76 -4.10 -10.18
CA ASN A 122 -10.54 -4.00 -11.43
C ASN A 122 -11.62 -2.92 -11.38
N LYS A 123 -11.91 -2.37 -10.20
CA LYS A 123 -12.92 -1.31 -10.00
C LYS A 123 -12.39 -0.27 -9.03
N LYS A 124 -12.70 0.99 -9.29
CA LYS A 124 -12.52 2.06 -8.29
C LYS A 124 -13.45 1.78 -7.11
N VAL A 125 -12.97 2.13 -5.91
CA VAL A 125 -13.82 2.12 -4.73
C VAL A 125 -14.71 3.36 -4.81
N ASP A 126 -16.02 3.15 -4.78
CA ASP A 126 -17.01 4.21 -4.64
C ASP A 126 -17.29 4.35 -3.14
N MET A 127 -16.70 5.39 -2.54
CA MET A 127 -16.84 5.64 -1.10
C MET A 127 -18.20 6.25 -0.80
N PRO A 128 -19.01 5.62 0.06
CA PRO A 128 -20.21 6.25 0.61
C PRO A 128 -19.83 7.47 1.48
N ASP A 129 -20.82 8.28 1.82
CA ASP A 129 -20.62 9.38 2.78
C ASP A 129 -20.08 8.82 4.10
N SER A 130 -19.05 9.48 4.64
CA SER A 130 -18.47 9.11 5.93
C SER A 130 -19.34 9.62 7.08
N VAL A 131 -19.53 8.79 8.10
CA VAL A 131 -20.24 9.15 9.34
C VAL A 131 -19.28 9.56 10.45
N LEU A 132 -17.99 9.28 10.29
CA LEU A 132 -16.92 9.69 11.20
C LEU A 132 -15.68 10.05 10.38
N SER A 133 -15.04 11.17 10.74
CA SER A 133 -13.71 11.54 10.26
C SER A 133 -12.79 11.82 11.44
N ILE A 134 -11.62 11.19 11.48
CA ILE A 134 -10.59 11.39 12.52
C ILE A 134 -9.21 11.59 11.88
N THR A 135 -8.31 12.22 12.62
CA THR A 135 -6.88 12.27 12.26
C THR A 135 -6.15 11.10 12.91
N MET A 136 -5.49 10.28 12.10
CA MET A 136 -4.66 9.17 12.52
C MET A 136 -3.19 9.49 12.24
N SER A 137 -2.43 9.85 13.27
CA SER A 137 -0.99 10.12 13.13
C SER A 137 -0.16 8.84 13.23
N THR A 138 1.10 8.92 12.76
CA THR A 138 2.08 7.82 12.96
C THR A 138 2.23 7.46 14.42
N ASP A 139 2.26 8.44 15.32
CA ASP A 139 2.47 8.21 16.77
C ASP A 139 1.31 7.45 17.38
N ILE A 140 0.07 7.86 17.07
CA ILE A 140 -1.15 7.15 17.52
C ILE A 140 -1.14 5.71 17.00
N LEU A 141 -0.88 5.50 15.70
CA LEU A 141 -0.86 4.16 15.12
C LEU A 141 0.21 3.27 15.75
N ASN A 142 1.42 3.79 15.96
CA ASN A 142 2.52 3.08 16.62
C ASN A 142 2.20 2.74 18.09
N GLU A 143 1.53 3.65 18.80
CA GLU A 143 1.11 3.43 20.18
C GLU A 143 0.08 2.30 20.27
N LEU A 144 -0.95 2.32 19.41
CA LEU A 144 -1.94 1.26 19.32
C LEU A 144 -1.32 -0.09 18.93
N GLN A 145 -0.41 -0.12 17.94
CA GLN A 145 0.28 -1.35 17.53
C GLN A 145 1.15 -1.93 18.63
N ARG A 146 1.87 -1.06 19.38
CA ARG A 146 2.67 -1.48 20.53
C ARG A 146 1.79 -2.02 21.66
N ALA A 147 0.72 -1.31 22.01
CA ALA A 147 -0.22 -1.76 23.03
C ALA A 147 -0.87 -3.09 22.65
N SER A 148 -1.36 -3.25 21.42
CA SER A 148 -1.87 -4.50 20.88
C SER A 148 -0.88 -5.65 21.02
N SER A 149 0.39 -5.43 20.67
CA SER A 149 1.45 -6.44 20.78
C SER A 149 1.76 -6.82 22.24
N VAL A 150 1.83 -5.83 23.15
CA VAL A 150 2.14 -6.06 24.59
C VAL A 150 1.00 -6.78 25.28
N LEU A 151 -0.23 -6.40 24.99
CA LEU A 151 -1.43 -7.00 25.60
C LEU A 151 -1.83 -8.32 24.94
N GLY A 152 -1.30 -8.63 23.75
CA GLY A 152 -1.66 -9.82 22.98
C GLY A 152 -3.07 -9.77 22.40
N VAL A 153 -3.60 -8.57 22.14
CA VAL A 153 -4.96 -8.35 21.60
C VAL A 153 -4.90 -7.94 20.13
N SER A 154 -5.92 -8.30 19.36
CA SER A 154 -5.87 -8.18 17.89
C SER A 154 -6.88 -7.23 17.28
N ASP A 155 -7.78 -6.68 18.06
CA ASP A 155 -8.86 -5.83 17.57
C ASP A 155 -8.62 -4.35 17.94
N LEU A 156 -8.95 -3.45 17.03
CA LEU A 156 -9.10 -2.02 17.30
C LEU A 156 -10.58 -1.68 17.22
N ALA A 157 -11.12 -1.10 18.29
CA ALA A 157 -12.44 -0.48 18.30
C ALA A 157 -12.28 1.04 18.25
N ILE A 158 -12.99 1.68 17.33
CA ILE A 158 -13.19 3.14 17.31
C ILE A 158 -14.58 3.39 17.86
N LYS A 159 -14.64 3.94 19.06
CA LYS A 159 -15.90 4.14 19.81
C LYS A 159 -16.19 5.62 19.94
N GLY A 160 -17.45 5.99 19.78
CA GLY A 160 -17.90 7.36 20.00
C GLY A 160 -19.23 7.40 20.74
N ALA A 161 -19.30 8.29 21.72
CA ALA A 161 -20.51 8.67 22.44
C ALA A 161 -20.27 9.99 23.16
N GLY A 162 -21.31 10.85 23.23
CA GLY A 162 -21.25 12.09 24.01
C GLY A 162 -20.23 13.13 23.52
N GLY A 163 -19.82 13.05 22.26
CA GLY A 163 -18.88 13.99 21.65
C GLY A 163 -17.40 13.55 21.70
N GLU A 164 -17.08 12.44 22.32
CA GLU A 164 -15.72 11.90 22.45
C GLU A 164 -15.50 10.74 21.48
N VAL A 165 -14.26 10.57 20.97
CA VAL A 165 -13.83 9.44 20.16
C VAL A 165 -12.66 8.72 20.85
N LEU A 166 -12.82 7.44 21.13
CA LEU A 166 -11.81 6.58 21.74
C LEU A 166 -11.35 5.51 20.74
N LEU A 167 -10.04 5.40 20.56
CA LEU A 167 -9.37 4.30 19.87
C LEU A 167 -8.92 3.28 20.91
N THR A 168 -9.53 2.09 20.93
CA THR A 168 -9.28 1.07 21.95
C THR A 168 -8.77 -0.21 21.31
N VAL A 169 -7.57 -0.68 21.67
CA VAL A 169 -7.11 -2.03 21.32
C VAL A 169 -7.56 -3.01 22.40
N LEU A 170 -8.18 -4.11 21.98
CA LEU A 170 -8.83 -5.08 22.88
C LEU A 170 -8.94 -6.46 22.21
N ASP A 171 -9.33 -7.46 22.98
CA ASP A 171 -9.90 -8.70 22.47
C ASP A 171 -11.43 -8.61 22.56
N LYS A 172 -12.10 -8.51 21.40
CA LYS A 172 -13.57 -8.42 21.37
C LYS A 172 -14.28 -9.73 21.76
N GLN A 173 -13.57 -10.85 21.80
CA GLN A 173 -14.10 -12.16 22.18
C GLN A 173 -14.01 -12.40 23.70
N ASP A 174 -12.96 -11.88 24.35
CA ASP A 174 -12.73 -12.03 25.79
C ASP A 174 -12.70 -10.68 26.50
N LYS A 175 -13.83 -10.33 27.12
CA LYS A 175 -13.99 -9.08 27.89
C LYS A 175 -13.20 -9.04 29.20
N SER A 176 -12.56 -10.14 29.60
CA SER A 176 -11.72 -10.19 30.81
C SER A 176 -10.26 -9.79 30.54
N THR A 177 -9.87 -9.61 29.27
CA THR A 177 -8.55 -9.14 28.89
C THR A 177 -8.37 -7.65 29.16
N ASN A 178 -7.11 -7.23 29.34
CA ASN A 178 -6.78 -5.82 29.44
C ASN A 178 -6.98 -5.14 28.07
N ASP A 179 -7.36 -3.88 28.10
CA ASP A 179 -7.45 -3.01 26.94
C ASP A 179 -6.57 -1.76 27.11
N PHE A 180 -6.36 -1.04 26.02
CA PHE A 180 -5.65 0.24 26.01
C PHE A 180 -6.39 1.20 25.12
N SER A 181 -6.64 2.43 25.61
CA SER A 181 -7.42 3.44 24.90
C SER A 181 -6.66 4.75 24.77
N VAL A 182 -6.83 5.38 23.61
CA VAL A 182 -6.35 6.75 23.31
C VAL A 182 -7.54 7.57 22.84
N GLU A 183 -7.74 8.75 23.42
CA GLU A 183 -8.72 9.72 22.96
C GLU A 183 -8.18 10.49 21.75
N VAL A 184 -9.03 10.72 20.74
CA VAL A 184 -8.70 11.48 19.54
C VAL A 184 -9.83 12.46 19.20
N GLU A 185 -9.45 13.52 18.51
CA GLU A 185 -10.45 14.43 17.94
C GLU A 185 -11.10 13.80 16.71
N GLY A 186 -12.42 13.95 16.60
CA GLY A 186 -13.19 13.44 15.47
C GLY A 186 -14.37 14.33 15.12
N THR A 187 -14.76 14.27 13.85
CA THR A 187 -15.96 14.93 13.34
C THR A 187 -17.01 13.88 13.03
N PHE A 188 -18.16 13.96 13.71
CA PHE A 188 -19.30 13.07 13.55
C PHE A 188 -20.58 13.77 14.01
N GLU A 189 -21.74 13.17 13.79
CA GLU A 189 -23.03 13.70 14.25
C GLU A 189 -23.09 13.70 15.77
N ALA A 190 -23.48 14.83 16.39
CA ALA A 190 -23.35 15.07 17.84
C ALA A 190 -24.01 14.02 18.75
N ASP A 191 -25.14 13.45 18.32
CA ASP A 191 -25.90 12.47 19.08
C ASP A 191 -25.63 11.02 18.61
N ALA A 192 -24.68 10.82 17.68
CA ALA A 192 -24.37 9.49 17.18
C ALA A 192 -23.61 8.66 18.22
N GLU A 193 -23.99 7.40 18.32
CA GLU A 193 -23.27 6.36 19.03
C GLU A 193 -22.72 5.35 18.02
N PHE A 194 -21.44 5.01 18.12
CA PHE A 194 -20.83 4.05 17.22
C PHE A 194 -19.75 3.20 17.88
N CYS A 195 -19.52 2.03 17.28
CA CYS A 195 -18.40 1.17 17.58
C CYS A 195 -17.95 0.49 16.28
N PHE A 196 -16.85 0.95 15.69
CA PHE A 196 -16.28 0.40 14.47
C PHE A 196 -15.09 -0.47 14.81
N PHE A 197 -15.08 -1.72 14.33
CA PHE A 197 -14.02 -2.67 14.59
C PHE A 197 -13.12 -2.89 13.36
N PHE A 198 -11.82 -2.94 13.63
CA PHE A 198 -10.78 -3.34 12.70
C PHE A 198 -9.92 -4.46 13.27
N LYS A 199 -9.33 -5.28 12.42
CA LYS A 199 -8.19 -6.08 12.82
C LYS A 199 -6.91 -5.25 12.76
N MET A 200 -6.11 -5.25 13.84
CA MET A 200 -4.84 -4.53 13.90
C MET A 200 -3.89 -4.93 12.76
N GLU A 201 -3.90 -6.20 12.35
CA GLU A 201 -3.11 -6.71 11.24
C GLU A 201 -3.49 -6.14 9.87
N ASN A 202 -4.66 -5.52 9.75
CA ASN A 202 -5.13 -4.86 8.52
C ASN A 202 -4.66 -3.41 8.41
N LEU A 203 -4.17 -2.78 9.49
CA LEU A 203 -3.65 -1.43 9.50
C LEU A 203 -2.20 -1.39 8.99
N LYS A 204 -1.99 -1.86 7.77
CA LYS A 204 -0.69 -1.98 7.09
C LYS A 204 -0.33 -0.71 6.31
N MET A 205 -0.58 0.44 6.92
CA MET A 205 -0.34 1.72 6.27
C MET A 205 1.14 2.12 6.35
N LEU A 206 1.59 2.87 5.36
CA LEU A 206 2.88 3.56 5.41
C LEU A 206 2.89 4.53 6.60
N PRO A 207 3.99 4.66 7.36
CA PRO A 207 4.09 5.69 8.39
C PRO A 207 3.79 7.08 7.81
N GLY A 208 2.90 7.83 8.46
CA GLY A 208 2.42 9.12 7.99
C GLY A 208 1.22 9.60 8.81
N GLU A 209 0.70 10.75 8.45
CA GLU A 209 -0.55 11.26 8.96
C GLU A 209 -1.66 11.04 7.94
N TYR A 210 -2.83 10.60 8.42
CA TYR A 210 -3.98 10.26 7.60
C TYR A 210 -5.24 10.91 8.13
N THR A 211 -6.10 11.34 7.22
CA THR A 211 -7.52 11.54 7.52
C THR A 211 -8.22 10.21 7.32
N ALA A 212 -8.77 9.64 8.38
CA ALA A 212 -9.52 8.40 8.34
C ALA A 212 -11.02 8.70 8.28
N ASN A 213 -11.64 8.39 7.15
CA ASN A 213 -13.08 8.54 6.89
C ASN A 213 -13.74 7.17 7.02
N ILE A 214 -14.67 7.04 7.95
CA ILE A 214 -15.33 5.77 8.27
C ILE A 214 -16.80 5.87 7.91
N THR A 215 -17.32 4.83 7.24
CA THR A 215 -18.73 4.76 6.84
C THR A 215 -19.51 3.77 7.69
N ASP A 216 -20.82 3.88 7.70
CA ASP A 216 -21.75 2.91 8.30
C ASP A 216 -21.95 1.65 7.41
N ARG A 217 -21.29 1.61 6.23
CA ARG A 217 -21.43 0.52 5.24
C ARG A 217 -20.25 -0.46 5.20
N GLY A 218 -19.47 -0.51 6.27
CA GLY A 218 -18.43 -1.52 6.45
C GLY A 218 -17.13 -1.24 5.72
N VAL A 219 -16.89 -0.02 5.25
CA VAL A 219 -15.65 0.42 4.61
C VAL A 219 -15.13 1.71 5.22
N SER A 220 -13.81 1.85 5.29
CA SER A 220 -13.13 3.08 5.67
C SER A 220 -12.12 3.48 4.60
N GLU A 221 -11.81 4.76 4.51
CA GLU A 221 -10.76 5.32 3.67
C GLU A 221 -9.77 6.11 4.54
N PHE A 222 -8.49 5.80 4.40
CA PHE A 222 -7.39 6.54 5.01
C PHE A 222 -6.66 7.30 3.92
N VAL A 223 -6.76 8.63 3.95
CA VAL A 223 -6.15 9.53 2.96
C VAL A 223 -4.90 10.12 3.58
N SER A 224 -3.74 9.88 2.98
CA SER A 224 -2.48 10.48 3.44
C SER A 224 -2.49 11.99 3.25
N THR A 225 -1.93 12.73 4.22
CA THR A 225 -1.78 14.19 4.14
C THR A 225 -0.51 14.63 3.40
N THR A 226 0.41 13.70 3.15
CA THR A 226 1.74 13.99 2.58
C THR A 226 1.98 13.39 1.19
N HIS A 227 1.27 12.32 0.83
CA HIS A 227 1.37 11.64 -0.46
C HIS A 227 -0.01 11.53 -1.10
N ASP A 228 -0.08 11.43 -2.42
CA ASP A 228 -1.32 11.02 -3.09
C ASP A 228 -1.50 9.50 -2.94
N LEU A 229 -1.75 9.10 -1.69
CA LEU A 229 -1.82 7.72 -1.22
C LEU A 229 -3.09 7.53 -0.39
N ARG A 230 -3.81 6.46 -0.70
CA ARG A 230 -5.06 6.08 -0.02
C ARG A 230 -5.06 4.61 0.31
N TYR A 231 -5.69 4.28 1.43
CA TYR A 231 -6.00 2.91 1.81
C TYR A 231 -7.50 2.79 2.06
N TRP A 232 -8.11 1.75 1.52
CA TRP A 232 -9.47 1.34 1.87
C TRP A 232 -9.36 0.06 2.68
N ILE A 233 -9.93 0.08 3.88
CA ILE A 233 -9.86 -1.03 4.83
C ILE A 233 -11.28 -1.39 5.23
N ALA A 234 -11.64 -2.66 5.08
CA ALA A 234 -12.92 -3.15 5.51
C ALA A 234 -13.05 -3.14 7.03
N LEU A 235 -14.21 -2.74 7.52
CA LEU A 235 -14.60 -2.92 8.91
C LEU A 235 -15.01 -4.36 9.17
N GLU A 236 -14.90 -4.79 10.44
CA GLU A 236 -15.47 -6.06 10.88
C GLU A 236 -17.01 -6.00 10.89
N ALA A 237 -17.64 -7.14 10.63
CA ALA A 237 -19.10 -7.23 10.43
C ALA A 237 -19.95 -6.87 11.67
N ASP A 238 -19.35 -6.90 12.85
CA ASP A 238 -19.97 -6.55 14.12
C ASP A 238 -19.81 -5.04 14.49
N SER A 239 -19.31 -4.24 13.56
CA SER A 239 -19.32 -2.78 13.67
C SER A 239 -20.76 -2.25 13.69
N SER A 240 -20.98 -1.17 14.44
CA SER A 240 -22.29 -0.56 14.60
C SER A 240 -22.24 0.95 14.56
N TYR A 241 -23.28 1.54 14.01
CA TYR A 241 -23.55 2.98 13.98
C TYR A 241 -25.02 3.24 14.29
N LYS A 242 -25.29 4.25 15.13
CA LYS A 242 -26.60 4.77 15.44
C LYS A 242 -26.51 6.29 15.33
N GLY A 243 -26.87 6.84 14.21
CA GLY A 243 -27.13 8.25 13.96
C GLY A 243 -28.62 8.48 13.73
N ASN A 244 -29.02 9.74 13.61
CA ASN A 244 -30.39 10.10 13.26
C ASN A 244 -30.72 9.86 11.79
#